data_0254f52ff7989fe36f84af2945706f99
#
_entry.id   0254f52ff7989fe36f84af2945706f99
#
_cell.length_a   1.000
_cell.length_b   1.000
_cell.length_c   1.000
_cell.angle_alpha   90.00
_cell.angle_beta   90.00
_cell.angle_gamma   90.00
#
_symmetry.space_group_name_H-M   'P 1'
#
loop_
_entity.id
_entity.type
_entity.pdbx_description
1 polymer ?
#
loop_
_entity_poly.entity_id
_entity_poly.type
_entity_poly.pdbx_seq_one_letter_code
_entity_poly.pdbx_strand_id
1 'polypeptide(L)'
;MNMETLKPNSIDAKAIGYIQRRLRRTLTYNEKVALVGNIEPGSGQEFKDAVDFWFEHGLSFEGRENMEDFRTNYLTRCADRREREWAKEKAELHNTKIIDLFDVSI
;
A
#
# COMPACT_ATOMS: atom_id res chain seq x y z
N MET A 1 -9.05 1.00 18.82
CA MET A 1 -9.99 1.26 17.73
C MET A 1 -11.11 0.22 17.74
N ASN A 2 -12.32 0.67 17.52
CA ASN A 2 -13.49 -0.21 17.53
C ASN A 2 -13.81 -0.68 16.12
N MET A 3 -13.70 -1.99 15.87
CA MET A 3 -13.96 -2.58 14.55
C MET A 3 -15.44 -2.51 14.14
N GLU A 4 -16.34 -2.38 15.12
CA GLU A 4 -17.78 -2.29 14.84
C GLU A 4 -18.17 -1.00 14.13
N THR A 5 -17.33 0.05 14.25
CA THR A 5 -17.58 1.32 13.59
C THR A 5 -17.02 1.39 12.17
N LEU A 6 -16.36 0.32 11.70
CA LEU A 6 -15.78 0.28 10.37
C LEU A 6 -16.87 0.28 9.30
N LYS A 7 -16.85 1.30 8.44
CA LYS A 7 -17.86 1.44 7.38
C LYS A 7 -17.58 0.42 6.26
N PRO A 8 -18.63 -0.23 5.68
CA PRO A 8 -18.43 -1.24 4.63
C PRO A 8 -17.65 -0.75 3.40
N ASN A 9 -17.74 0.52 3.08
CA ASN A 9 -17.07 1.10 1.91
C ASN A 9 -15.76 1.82 2.25
N SER A 10 -15.29 1.71 3.50
CA SER A 10 -14.02 2.31 3.88
C SER A 10 -12.86 1.58 3.19
N ILE A 11 -11.72 2.27 3.07
CA ILE A 11 -10.50 1.69 2.51
C ILE A 11 -10.08 0.46 3.32
N ASP A 12 -10.14 0.55 4.65
CA ASP A 12 -9.79 -0.56 5.52
C ASP A 12 -10.71 -1.77 5.29
N ALA A 13 -12.02 -1.54 5.14
CA ALA A 13 -12.97 -2.61 4.89
C ALA A 13 -12.69 -3.31 3.54
N LYS A 14 -12.36 -2.55 2.50
CA LYS A 14 -12.03 -3.11 1.19
C LYS A 14 -10.75 -3.94 1.23
N ALA A 15 -9.74 -3.45 1.94
CA ALA A 15 -8.47 -4.14 2.09
C ALA A 15 -8.64 -5.46 2.85
N ILE A 16 -9.34 -5.43 3.97
CA ILE A 16 -9.65 -6.61 4.76
C ILE A 16 -10.44 -7.61 3.91
N GLY A 17 -11.45 -7.13 3.19
CA GLY A 17 -12.26 -7.97 2.29
C GLY A 17 -11.44 -8.66 1.22
N TYR A 18 -10.46 -7.96 0.63
CA TYR A 18 -9.59 -8.56 -0.38
C TYR A 18 -8.78 -9.72 0.18
N ILE A 19 -8.15 -9.52 1.33
CA ILE A 19 -7.37 -10.57 1.99
C ILE A 19 -8.26 -11.77 2.35
N GLN A 20 -9.44 -11.49 2.92
CA GLN A 20 -10.38 -12.56 3.31
C GLN A 20 -10.84 -13.41 2.13
N ARG A 21 -11.11 -12.77 0.99
CA ARG A 21 -11.46 -13.49 -0.23
C ARG A 21 -10.33 -14.39 -0.71
N ARG A 22 -9.10 -13.90 -0.66
CA ARG A 22 -7.93 -14.68 -1.06
C ARG A 22 -7.68 -15.85 -0.12
N LEU A 23 -7.82 -15.63 1.19
CA LEU A 23 -7.62 -16.66 2.21
C LEU A 23 -8.78 -17.63 2.31
N ARG A 24 -9.97 -17.25 1.84
CA ARG A 24 -11.22 -18.00 2.01
C ARG A 24 -11.55 -18.23 3.48
N ARG A 25 -11.23 -17.25 4.32
CA ARG A 25 -11.59 -17.23 5.72
C ARG A 25 -11.71 -15.80 6.21
N THR A 26 -12.37 -15.63 7.34
CA THR A 26 -12.47 -14.34 8.02
C THR A 26 -11.19 -14.09 8.84
N LEU A 27 -10.69 -12.87 8.82
CA LEU A 27 -9.59 -12.49 9.68
C LEU A 27 -10.06 -12.40 11.13
N THR A 28 -9.16 -12.73 12.07
CA THR A 28 -9.43 -12.54 13.50
C THR A 28 -9.40 -11.06 13.85
N TYR A 29 -9.91 -10.70 15.01
CA TYR A 29 -9.86 -9.32 15.50
C TYR A 29 -8.43 -8.79 15.55
N ASN A 30 -7.49 -9.57 16.09
CA ASN A 30 -6.09 -9.16 16.19
C ASN A 30 -5.44 -8.95 14.83
N GLU A 31 -5.79 -9.77 13.86
CA GLU A 31 -5.32 -9.61 12.47
C GLU A 31 -5.85 -8.33 11.84
N LYS A 32 -7.13 -8.04 12.04
CA LYS A 32 -7.76 -6.81 11.52
C LYS A 32 -7.15 -5.57 12.16
N VAL A 33 -6.90 -5.59 13.47
CA VAL A 33 -6.32 -4.47 14.20
C VAL A 33 -4.95 -4.08 13.62
N ALA A 34 -4.16 -5.07 13.20
CA ALA A 34 -2.85 -4.80 12.60
C ALA A 34 -2.94 -3.99 11.30
N LEU A 35 -4.06 -4.09 10.58
CA LEU A 35 -4.25 -3.39 9.30
C LEU A 35 -4.97 -2.06 9.44
N VAL A 36 -5.95 -1.97 10.34
CA VAL A 36 -6.85 -0.80 10.42
C VAL A 36 -6.07 0.48 10.71
N GLY A 37 -6.35 1.51 9.92
CA GLY A 37 -5.69 2.80 10.04
C GLY A 37 -4.33 2.90 9.37
N ASN A 38 -3.87 1.81 8.74
CA ASN A 38 -2.56 1.77 8.08
C ASN A 38 -2.67 1.67 6.56
N ILE A 39 -3.89 1.69 6.02
CA ILE A 39 -4.10 1.59 4.58
C ILE A 39 -4.13 3.00 3.99
N GLU A 40 -3.20 3.27 3.08
CA GLU A 40 -3.08 4.59 2.46
C GLU A 40 -4.11 4.77 1.33
N PRO A 41 -4.77 5.94 1.25
CA PRO A 41 -5.61 6.26 0.09
C PRO A 41 -4.78 6.25 -1.19
N GLY A 42 -5.37 5.70 -2.27
CA GLY A 42 -4.69 5.63 -3.56
C GLY A 42 -3.66 4.53 -3.71
N SER A 43 -3.49 3.67 -2.71
CA SER A 43 -2.51 2.58 -2.72
C SER A 43 -3.12 1.21 -3.05
N GLY A 44 -4.28 1.19 -3.72
CA GLY A 44 -4.97 -0.07 -4.01
C GLY A 44 -4.12 -1.08 -4.76
N GLN A 45 -3.32 -0.63 -5.73
CA GLN A 45 -2.47 -1.53 -6.50
C GLN A 45 -1.32 -2.08 -5.66
N GLU A 46 -0.67 -1.23 -4.86
CA GLU A 46 0.41 -1.65 -3.97
C GLU A 46 -0.08 -2.66 -2.94
N PHE A 47 -1.31 -2.47 -2.44
CA PHE A 47 -1.91 -3.41 -1.50
C PHE A 47 -2.14 -4.78 -2.14
N LYS A 48 -2.73 -4.81 -3.32
CA LYS A 48 -2.96 -6.05 -4.06
C LYS A 48 -1.64 -6.74 -4.39
N ASP A 49 -0.65 -5.99 -4.85
CA ASP A 49 0.67 -6.52 -5.17
C ASP A 49 1.34 -7.12 -3.92
N ALA A 50 1.21 -6.47 -2.77
CA ALA A 50 1.75 -6.98 -1.52
C ALA A 50 1.07 -8.29 -1.09
N VAL A 51 -0.26 -8.35 -1.22
CA VAL A 51 -1.01 -9.58 -0.92
C VAL A 51 -0.59 -10.71 -1.84
N ASP A 52 -0.52 -10.44 -3.14
CA ASP A 52 -0.14 -11.45 -4.13
C ASP A 52 1.29 -11.95 -3.90
N PHE A 53 2.20 -11.04 -3.62
CA PHE A 53 3.58 -11.38 -3.26
C PHE A 53 3.62 -12.31 -2.04
N TRP A 54 2.86 -11.96 -0.99
CA TRP A 54 2.81 -12.76 0.24
C TRP A 54 2.34 -14.18 -0.03
N PHE A 55 1.29 -14.31 -0.85
CA PHE A 55 0.78 -15.63 -1.27
C PHE A 55 1.78 -16.41 -2.12
N GLU A 56 2.38 -15.76 -3.09
CA GLU A 56 3.34 -16.41 -4.01
C GLU A 56 4.56 -16.95 -3.28
N HIS A 57 4.96 -16.31 -2.19
CA HIS A 57 6.10 -16.73 -1.39
C HIS A 57 5.72 -17.69 -0.25
N GLY A 58 4.46 -18.12 -0.21
CA GLY A 58 3.99 -19.05 0.82
C GLY A 58 4.02 -18.51 2.24
N LEU A 59 3.97 -17.19 2.38
CA LEU A 59 4.02 -16.54 3.68
C LEU A 59 2.63 -16.54 4.34
N SER A 60 2.60 -16.60 5.66
CA SER A 60 1.36 -16.72 6.43
C SER A 60 0.77 -15.37 6.77
N PHE A 61 -0.56 -15.27 6.69
CA PHE A 61 -1.33 -14.15 7.24
C PHE A 61 -1.86 -14.47 8.64
N GLU A 62 -1.61 -15.66 9.14
CA GLU A 62 -2.20 -16.10 10.41
C GLU A 62 -1.51 -15.43 11.59
N GLY A 63 -2.35 -14.76 12.42
CA GLY A 63 -1.90 -14.11 13.63
C GLY A 63 -1.46 -12.67 13.41
N ARG A 64 -1.45 -11.93 14.53
CA ARG A 64 -1.13 -10.49 14.49
C ARG A 64 0.29 -10.22 14.01
N GLU A 65 1.25 -11.03 14.47
CA GLU A 65 2.66 -10.83 14.11
C GLU A 65 2.88 -10.98 12.61
N ASN A 66 2.34 -12.03 12.01
CA ASN A 66 2.43 -12.22 10.56
C ASN A 66 1.74 -11.10 9.80
N MET A 67 0.59 -10.64 10.30
CA MET A 67 -0.14 -9.53 9.67
C MET A 67 0.65 -8.22 9.76
N GLU A 68 1.36 -7.98 10.86
CA GLU A 68 2.23 -6.80 11.00
C GLU A 68 3.41 -6.87 10.02
N ASP A 69 3.98 -8.03 9.80
CA ASP A 69 5.03 -8.23 8.81
C ASP A 69 4.51 -7.97 7.39
N PHE A 70 3.33 -8.47 7.08
CA PHE A 70 2.67 -8.18 5.81
C PHE A 70 2.45 -6.67 5.65
N ARG A 71 1.94 -6.02 6.69
CA ARG A 71 1.72 -4.57 6.67
C ARG A 71 3.01 -3.82 6.37
N THR A 72 4.13 -4.21 7.00
CA THR A 72 5.43 -3.61 6.74
C THR A 72 5.84 -3.76 5.28
N ASN A 73 5.63 -4.94 4.69
CA ASN A 73 5.90 -5.17 3.27
C ASN A 73 5.06 -4.25 2.38
N TYR A 74 3.77 -4.14 2.67
CA TYR A 74 2.86 -3.26 1.95
C TYR A 74 3.27 -1.79 2.06
N LEU A 75 3.59 -1.32 3.26
CA LEU A 75 4.00 0.07 3.48
C LEU A 75 5.32 0.39 2.78
N THR A 76 6.23 -0.57 2.69
CA THR A 76 7.46 -0.43 1.91
C THR A 76 7.15 -0.23 0.43
N ARG A 77 6.20 -0.97 -0.11
CA ARG A 77 5.77 -0.80 -1.51
C ARG A 77 5.15 0.59 -1.74
N CYS A 78 4.38 1.09 -0.78
CA CYS A 78 3.82 2.45 -0.87
C CYS A 78 4.92 3.51 -0.86
N ALA A 79 5.91 3.35 0.00
CA ALA A 79 7.05 4.26 0.07
C ALA A 79 7.84 4.25 -1.25
N ASP A 80 8.08 3.08 -1.82
CA ASP A 80 8.77 2.93 -3.10
C ASP A 80 8.00 3.63 -4.23
N ARG A 81 6.68 3.49 -4.25
CA ARG A 81 5.84 4.18 -5.23
C ARG A 81 5.98 5.70 -5.11
N ARG A 82 5.87 6.22 -3.90
CA ARG A 82 5.99 7.67 -3.66
C ARG A 82 7.37 8.19 -4.07
N GLU A 83 8.40 7.43 -3.77
CA GLU A 83 9.77 7.79 -4.14
C GLU A 83 9.95 7.82 -5.65
N ARG A 84 9.41 6.83 -6.37
CA ARG A 84 9.46 6.80 -7.83
C ARG A 84 8.71 7.99 -8.44
N GLU A 85 7.52 8.31 -7.95
CA GLU A 85 6.73 9.44 -8.41
C GLU A 85 7.47 10.77 -8.18
N TRP A 86 8.04 10.93 -6.99
CA TRP A 86 8.81 12.12 -6.65
C TRP A 86 10.05 12.26 -7.54
N ALA A 87 10.77 11.18 -7.77
CA ALA A 87 11.95 11.18 -8.64
C ALA A 87 11.59 11.55 -10.08
N LYS A 88 10.43 11.04 -10.56
CA LYS A 88 9.93 11.37 -11.89
C LYS A 88 9.58 12.86 -12.01
N GLU A 89 8.85 13.41 -11.05
CA GLU A 89 8.52 14.83 -11.02
C GLU A 89 9.77 15.70 -10.99
N LYS A 90 10.74 15.33 -10.15
CA LYS A 90 12.00 16.03 -10.03
C LYS A 90 12.79 16.01 -11.36
N ALA A 91 12.81 14.88 -12.04
CA ALA A 91 13.45 14.74 -13.34
C ALA A 91 12.79 15.62 -14.40
N GLU A 92 11.45 15.64 -14.42
CA GLU A 92 10.69 16.49 -15.34
C GLU A 92 10.97 17.97 -15.10
N LEU A 93 10.98 18.39 -13.85
CA LEU A 93 11.31 19.79 -13.48
C LEU A 93 12.72 20.14 -13.87
N HIS A 94 13.68 19.24 -13.65
CA HIS A 94 15.07 19.45 -14.01
C HIS A 94 15.23 19.58 -15.53
N ASN A 95 14.59 18.73 -16.29
CA ASN A 95 14.59 18.77 -17.76
C ASN A 95 14.00 20.08 -18.28
N THR A 96 12.88 20.53 -17.68
CA THR A 96 12.25 21.79 -18.03
C THR A 96 13.18 22.98 -17.79
N LYS A 97 13.89 22.99 -16.66
CA LYS A 97 14.86 24.04 -16.35
C LYS A 97 16.03 24.06 -17.34
N ILE A 98 16.52 22.89 -17.74
CA ILE A 98 17.59 22.78 -18.72
C ILE A 98 17.15 23.34 -20.06
N ILE A 99 15.92 23.03 -20.49
CA ILE A 99 15.35 23.55 -21.74
C ILE A 99 15.25 25.08 -21.68
N ASP A 100 14.75 25.61 -20.57
CA ASP A 100 14.61 27.06 -20.38
C ASP A 100 15.98 27.76 -20.42
N LEU A 101 17.01 27.16 -19.84
CA LEU A 101 18.37 27.70 -19.89
C LEU A 101 18.90 27.71 -21.30
N PHE A 102 18.64 26.67 -22.08
CA PHE A 102 19.05 26.65 -23.49
C PHE A 102 18.32 27.70 -24.31
N ASP A 103 17.03 27.90 -24.09
CA ASP A 103 16.22 28.92 -24.75
C ASP A 103 16.76 30.33 -24.44
N VAL A 104 17.14 30.55 -23.21
CA VAL A 104 17.71 31.84 -22.77
C VAL A 104 19.09 32.08 -23.37
N SER A 105 19.86 31.02 -23.58
CA SER A 105 21.22 31.12 -24.13
C SER A 105 21.26 31.39 -25.62
N ILE A 106 20.17 31.17 -26.28
CA ILE A 106 20.04 31.37 -27.72
C ILE A 106 19.62 32.82 -28.00
#